data_19bb3c0b99b82d000cbeb833e19b6298
#
_entry.id   19bb3c0b99b82d000cbeb833e19b6298
#
_cell.length_a   1.000
_cell.length_b   1.000
_cell.length_c   1.000
_cell.angle_alpha   90.00
_cell.angle_beta   90.00
_cell.angle_gamma   90.00
#
_symmetry.space_group_name_H-M   'P 1'
#
loop_
_entity.id
_entity.type
_entity.pdbx_description
1 polymer ?
#
loop_
_entity_poly.entity_id
_entity_poly.type
_entity_poly.pdbx_seq_one_letter_code
_entity_poly.pdbx_strand_id
1 'polypeptide(L)'
;ETGIIEVLLRVAARSCGSRGEAQLILEESIDEPGVVGYLMMGLARVDDTYRWRFNVEGLQAAYPALRAAPRPGAIYEGGSLFLRGADSNYVLPAYEAEIGRRFPASQVVTIPDAGHWLHIDQARTFQHCVLEFLS
;
A
#
# COMPACT_ATOMS: atom_id res chain seq x y z
N GLU A 1 10.53 12.48 -8.48
CA GLU A 1 9.43 12.28 -7.50
C GLU A 1 10.03 11.93 -6.15
N THR A 2 9.80 12.76 -5.14
CA THR A 2 10.20 12.48 -3.76
C THR A 2 9.44 11.25 -3.27
N GLY A 3 10.15 10.17 -2.96
CA GLY A 3 9.49 8.94 -2.52
C GLY A 3 8.80 9.12 -1.15
N ILE A 4 7.71 8.39 -0.91
CA ILE A 4 6.96 8.45 0.35
C ILE A 4 7.88 8.29 1.57
N ILE A 5 8.86 7.38 1.52
CA ILE A 5 9.83 7.16 2.62
C ILE A 5 10.63 8.44 2.95
N GLU A 6 11.03 9.20 1.93
CA GLU A 6 11.76 10.46 2.15
C GLU A 6 10.90 11.49 2.88
N VAL A 7 9.61 11.58 2.53
CA VAL A 7 8.67 12.48 3.21
C VAL A 7 8.45 12.04 4.66
N LEU A 8 8.32 10.74 4.91
CA LEU A 8 8.21 10.19 6.27
C LEU A 8 9.44 10.50 7.12
N LEU A 9 10.63 10.40 6.55
CA LEU A 9 11.89 10.77 7.21
C LEU A 9 11.97 12.28 7.50
N ARG A 10 11.47 13.13 6.61
CA ARG A 10 11.37 14.57 6.86
C ARG A 10 10.50 14.88 8.06
N VAL A 11 9.34 14.23 8.19
CA VAL A 11 8.47 14.36 9.37
C VAL A 11 9.19 13.91 10.64
N ALA A 12 9.90 12.76 10.59
CA ALA A 12 10.65 12.23 11.72
C ALA A 12 11.78 13.19 12.17
N ALA A 13 12.54 13.72 11.21
CA ALA A 13 13.65 14.64 11.47
C ALA A 13 13.19 15.99 12.04
N ARG A 14 11.97 16.44 11.69
CA ARG A 14 11.42 17.73 12.14
C ARG A 14 10.99 17.70 13.60
N SER A 15 10.74 16.53 14.19
CA SER A 15 10.22 16.40 15.56
C SER A 15 8.99 17.28 15.79
N CYS A 16 7.97 17.14 14.94
CA CYS A 16 6.80 18.01 14.90
C CYS A 16 6.13 18.15 16.26
N GLY A 17 5.84 19.39 16.68
CA GLY A 17 5.14 19.69 17.92
C GLY A 17 3.61 19.52 17.82
N SER A 18 3.05 19.40 16.61
CA SER A 18 1.64 19.19 16.36
C SER A 18 1.38 18.25 15.18
N ARG A 19 0.18 17.65 15.17
CA ARG A 19 -0.27 16.85 14.01
C ARG A 19 -0.39 17.69 12.75
N GLY A 20 -0.85 18.94 12.88
CA GLY A 20 -0.98 19.85 11.74
C GLY A 20 0.36 20.16 11.08
N GLU A 21 1.42 20.33 11.85
CA GLU A 21 2.78 20.52 11.30
C GLU A 21 3.22 19.30 10.49
N ALA A 22 3.03 18.08 11.00
CA ALA A 22 3.34 16.87 10.28
C ALA A 22 2.49 16.70 9.01
N GLN A 23 1.21 17.05 9.08
CA GLN A 23 0.30 17.00 7.93
C GLN A 23 0.76 17.94 6.80
N LEU A 24 1.13 19.18 7.12
CA LEU A 24 1.64 20.13 6.12
C LEU A 24 2.87 19.58 5.39
N ILE A 25 3.79 18.94 6.11
CA ILE A 25 4.97 18.34 5.48
C ILE A 25 4.60 17.21 4.50
N LEU A 26 3.58 16.41 4.84
CA LEU A 26 3.07 15.36 3.95
C LEU A 26 2.40 15.96 2.71
N GLU A 27 1.54 16.96 2.89
CA GLU A 27 0.78 17.63 1.82
C GLU A 27 1.69 18.38 0.82
N GLU A 28 2.90 18.79 1.21
CA GLU A 28 3.88 19.36 0.30
C GLU A 28 4.35 18.41 -0.82
N SER A 29 4.19 17.10 -0.64
CA SER A 29 4.75 16.09 -1.53
C SER A 29 3.78 14.98 -1.92
N ILE A 30 2.60 14.93 -1.32
CA ILE A 30 1.58 13.91 -1.52
C ILE A 30 0.27 14.62 -1.88
N ASP A 31 -0.14 14.50 -3.12
CA ASP A 31 -1.34 15.16 -3.63
C ASP A 31 -2.64 14.45 -3.22
N GLU A 32 -2.60 13.16 -2.87
CA GLU A 32 -3.78 12.39 -2.52
C GLU A 32 -4.15 12.54 -1.03
N PRO A 33 -5.25 13.24 -0.69
CA PRO A 33 -5.64 13.47 0.69
C PRO A 33 -5.90 12.17 1.48
N GLY A 34 -6.38 11.12 0.80
CA GLY A 34 -6.60 9.81 1.39
C GLY A 34 -5.31 9.16 1.87
N VAL A 35 -4.21 9.30 1.11
CA VAL A 35 -2.88 8.79 1.47
C VAL A 35 -2.33 9.58 2.65
N VAL A 36 -2.45 10.92 2.64
CA VAL A 36 -2.04 11.77 3.77
C VAL A 36 -2.80 11.35 5.03
N GLY A 37 -4.12 11.23 4.97
CA GLY A 37 -4.96 10.81 6.10
C GLY A 37 -4.54 9.44 6.65
N TYR A 38 -4.27 8.48 5.78
CA TYR A 38 -3.79 7.15 6.16
C TYR A 38 -2.44 7.21 6.89
N LEU A 39 -1.46 7.92 6.34
CA LEU A 39 -0.15 8.09 6.95
C LEU A 39 -0.26 8.77 8.33
N MET A 40 -1.10 9.79 8.44
CA MET A 40 -1.36 10.49 9.71
C MET A 40 -1.87 9.57 10.83
N MET A 41 -2.51 8.44 10.52
CA MET A 41 -2.89 7.44 11.53
C MET A 41 -1.67 6.77 12.17
N GLY A 42 -0.54 6.75 11.48
CA GLY A 42 0.73 6.22 11.99
C GLY A 42 1.45 7.13 12.99
N LEU A 43 0.99 8.37 13.20
CA LEU A 43 1.59 9.29 14.17
C LEU A 43 1.03 9.10 15.57
N ALA A 44 1.94 9.06 16.56
CA ALA A 44 1.62 9.09 17.97
C ALA A 44 2.30 10.28 18.66
N ARG A 45 1.63 10.84 19.67
CA ARG A 45 2.26 11.81 20.55
C ARG A 45 3.17 11.08 21.55
N VAL A 46 4.41 11.53 21.62
CA VAL A 46 5.41 11.06 22.60
C VAL A 46 5.99 12.31 23.24
N ASP A 47 5.72 12.49 24.52
CA ASP A 47 6.02 13.72 25.25
C ASP A 47 5.43 14.95 24.53
N ASP A 48 6.25 15.91 24.16
CA ASP A 48 5.82 17.14 23.48
C ASP A 48 5.98 17.09 21.95
N THR A 49 6.28 15.93 21.38
CA THR A 49 6.48 15.74 19.92
C THR A 49 5.60 14.64 19.36
N TYR A 50 5.46 14.64 18.02
CA TYR A 50 4.80 13.57 17.29
C TYR A 50 5.86 12.71 16.60
N ARG A 51 5.73 11.39 16.73
CA ARG A 51 6.62 10.39 16.14
C ARG A 51 5.84 9.31 15.43
N TRP A 52 6.47 8.68 14.44
CA TRP A 52 5.91 7.51 13.81
C TRP A 52 5.87 6.33 14.77
N ARG A 53 4.79 5.54 14.72
CA ARG A 53 4.65 4.26 15.46
C ARG A 53 5.47 3.14 14.84
N PHE A 54 5.92 3.33 13.61
CA PHE A 54 6.70 2.35 12.85
C PHE A 54 8.12 2.89 12.60
N ASN A 55 9.05 1.97 12.34
CA ASN A 55 10.46 2.29 12.13
C ASN A 55 10.71 2.74 10.69
N VAL A 56 10.71 4.05 10.43
CA VAL A 56 10.90 4.63 9.09
C VAL A 56 12.31 4.38 8.59
N GLU A 57 13.33 4.52 9.44
CA GLU A 57 14.72 4.25 9.09
C GLU A 57 14.93 2.79 8.71
N GLY A 58 14.30 1.86 9.45
CA GLY A 58 14.30 0.44 9.12
C GLY A 58 13.62 0.14 7.79
N LEU A 59 12.50 0.81 7.49
CA LEU A 59 11.84 0.72 6.18
C LEU A 59 12.74 1.26 5.06
N GLN A 60 13.42 2.39 5.27
CA GLN A 60 14.37 2.93 4.30
C GLN A 60 15.50 1.93 4.01
N ALA A 61 16.11 1.39 5.07
CA ALA A 61 17.21 0.43 4.93
C ALA A 61 16.78 -0.87 4.23
N ALA A 62 15.56 -1.34 4.49
CA ALA A 62 15.01 -2.55 3.90
C ALA A 62 14.36 -2.33 2.51
N TYR A 63 14.17 -1.09 2.07
CA TYR A 63 13.41 -0.76 0.88
C TYR A 63 13.86 -1.48 -0.41
N PRO A 64 15.19 -1.61 -0.69
CA PRO A 64 15.64 -2.38 -1.84
C PRO A 64 15.20 -3.85 -1.79
N ALA A 65 15.23 -4.47 -0.61
CA ALA A 65 14.79 -5.86 -0.42
C ALA A 65 13.26 -6.00 -0.53
N LEU A 66 12.50 -5.02 0.00
CA LEU A 66 11.03 -5.00 -0.10
C LEU A 66 10.55 -4.87 -1.55
N ARG A 67 11.31 -4.17 -2.39
CA ARG A 67 11.01 -4.02 -3.83
C ARG A 67 11.56 -5.15 -4.70
N ALA A 68 12.36 -6.03 -4.14
CA ALA A 68 12.93 -7.14 -4.90
C ALA A 68 11.83 -8.08 -5.39
N ALA A 69 12.00 -8.60 -6.60
CA ALA A 69 11.11 -9.61 -7.13
C ALA A 69 11.16 -10.88 -6.25
N PRO A 70 10.06 -11.62 -6.12
CA PRO A 70 10.07 -12.94 -5.50
C PRO A 70 11.08 -13.85 -6.18
N ARG A 71 11.49 -14.92 -5.47
CA ARG A 71 12.48 -15.87 -6.01
C ARG A 71 12.13 -16.28 -7.44
N PRO A 72 13.09 -16.22 -8.38
CA PRO A 72 12.86 -16.71 -9.74
C PRO A 72 12.36 -18.16 -9.72
N GLY A 73 11.32 -18.46 -10.49
CA GLY A 73 10.76 -19.81 -10.60
C GLY A 73 9.96 -20.31 -9.40
N ALA A 74 9.76 -19.50 -8.36
CA ALA A 74 8.87 -19.88 -7.25
C ALA A 74 7.42 -20.02 -7.75
N ILE A 75 6.79 -21.15 -7.45
CA ILE A 75 5.40 -21.46 -7.77
C ILE A 75 4.66 -21.73 -6.46
N TYR A 76 3.44 -21.20 -6.34
CA TYR A 76 2.51 -21.50 -5.28
C TYR A 76 1.28 -22.18 -5.87
N GLU A 77 1.06 -23.44 -5.52
CA GLU A 77 -0.01 -24.28 -6.08
C GLU A 77 -1.36 -24.14 -5.37
N GLY A 78 -1.38 -23.47 -4.21
CA GLY A 78 -2.62 -23.25 -3.46
C GLY A 78 -3.55 -22.24 -4.15
N GLY A 79 -4.84 -22.34 -3.83
CA GLY A 79 -5.86 -21.37 -4.30
C GLY A 79 -5.45 -19.94 -3.99
N SER A 80 -5.54 -19.05 -4.96
CA SER A 80 -5.15 -17.65 -4.85
C SER A 80 -6.16 -16.75 -5.55
N LEU A 81 -6.57 -15.67 -4.88
CA LEU A 81 -7.43 -14.66 -5.45
C LEU A 81 -6.67 -13.35 -5.60
N PHE A 82 -6.55 -12.87 -6.84
CA PHE A 82 -6.01 -11.55 -7.16
C PHE A 82 -7.17 -10.61 -7.47
N LEU A 83 -7.42 -9.67 -6.55
CA LEU A 83 -8.38 -8.60 -6.76
C LEU A 83 -7.64 -7.34 -7.21
N ARG A 84 -8.02 -6.78 -8.35
CA ARG A 84 -7.48 -5.50 -8.83
C ARG A 84 -8.59 -4.51 -9.08
N GLY A 85 -8.32 -3.23 -8.81
CA GLY A 85 -9.19 -2.15 -9.26
C GLY A 85 -8.94 -1.87 -10.75
N ALA A 86 -10.01 -1.58 -11.50
CA ALA A 86 -9.90 -1.29 -12.93
C ALA A 86 -9.05 -0.04 -13.21
N ASP A 87 -9.09 0.94 -12.29
CA ASP A 87 -8.38 2.21 -12.37
C ASP A 87 -7.01 2.18 -11.67
N SER A 88 -6.57 0.99 -11.20
CA SER A 88 -5.29 0.80 -10.54
C SER A 88 -4.20 0.38 -11.52
N ASN A 89 -3.01 0.97 -11.37
CA ASN A 89 -1.81 0.60 -12.14
C ASN A 89 -0.89 -0.39 -11.41
N TYR A 90 -1.28 -0.94 -10.25
CA TYR A 90 -0.46 -1.87 -9.48
C TYR A 90 -0.48 -3.29 -10.04
N VAL A 91 -1.64 -3.78 -10.47
CA VAL A 91 -1.78 -5.10 -11.10
C VAL A 91 -2.39 -4.91 -12.49
N LEU A 92 -1.53 -4.79 -13.49
CA LEU A 92 -1.94 -4.58 -14.87
C LEU A 92 -2.38 -5.90 -15.53
N PRO A 93 -3.29 -5.84 -16.55
CA PRO A 93 -3.63 -7.00 -17.36
C PRO A 93 -2.40 -7.73 -17.96
N ALA A 94 -1.36 -6.98 -18.28
CA ALA A 94 -0.11 -7.54 -18.79
C ALA A 94 0.59 -8.52 -17.83
N TYR A 95 0.27 -8.48 -16.54
CA TYR A 95 0.86 -9.37 -15.54
C TYR A 95 0.11 -10.70 -15.36
N GLU A 96 -1.05 -10.88 -15.98
CA GLU A 96 -1.88 -12.08 -15.81
C GLU A 96 -1.14 -13.37 -16.24
N ALA A 97 -0.36 -13.33 -17.30
CA ALA A 97 0.44 -14.47 -17.71
C ALA A 97 1.51 -14.87 -16.69
N GLU A 98 2.13 -13.88 -16.03
CA GLU A 98 3.10 -14.12 -14.95
C GLU A 98 2.42 -14.62 -13.68
N ILE A 99 1.24 -14.06 -13.33
CA ILE A 99 0.42 -14.53 -12.22
C ILE A 99 0.04 -16.00 -12.44
N GLY A 100 -0.48 -16.37 -13.61
CA GLY A 100 -0.86 -17.75 -13.92
C GLY A 100 0.32 -18.73 -13.89
N ARG A 101 1.53 -18.30 -14.27
CA ARG A 101 2.73 -19.14 -14.16
C ARG A 101 3.15 -19.39 -12.72
N ARG A 102 3.04 -18.39 -11.84
CA ARG A 102 3.46 -18.47 -10.43
C ARG A 102 2.38 -19.01 -9.51
N PHE A 103 1.14 -18.81 -9.88
CA PHE A 103 -0.06 -19.20 -9.12
C PHE A 103 -1.03 -19.95 -10.04
N PRO A 104 -0.74 -21.21 -10.42
CA PRO A 104 -1.55 -21.95 -11.40
C PRO A 104 -2.99 -22.17 -10.99
N ALA A 105 -3.29 -22.14 -9.69
CA ALA A 105 -4.65 -22.21 -9.15
C ALA A 105 -5.21 -20.82 -8.77
N SER A 106 -4.82 -19.78 -9.51
CA SER A 106 -5.27 -18.41 -9.25
C SER A 106 -6.52 -18.02 -10.02
N GLN A 107 -7.28 -17.10 -9.41
CA GLN A 107 -8.34 -16.33 -10.05
C GLN A 107 -7.95 -14.85 -10.03
N VAL A 108 -8.16 -14.16 -11.16
CA VAL A 108 -7.95 -12.71 -11.26
C VAL A 108 -9.31 -12.06 -11.50
N VAL A 109 -9.73 -11.20 -10.58
CA VAL A 109 -11.01 -10.48 -10.67
C VAL A 109 -10.72 -8.99 -10.72
N THR A 110 -11.26 -8.31 -11.74
CA THR A 110 -11.19 -6.86 -11.87
C THR A 110 -12.46 -6.23 -11.31
N ILE A 111 -12.29 -5.31 -10.35
CA ILE A 111 -13.39 -4.55 -9.75
C ILE A 111 -13.49 -3.21 -10.49
N PRO A 112 -14.62 -2.92 -11.17
CA PRO A 112 -14.81 -1.66 -11.87
C PRO A 112 -14.90 -0.47 -10.89
N ASP A 113 -14.62 0.73 -11.38
CA ASP A 113 -14.71 1.99 -10.64
C ASP A 113 -13.94 1.93 -9.29
N ALA A 114 -12.77 1.29 -9.29
CA ALA A 114 -11.91 1.15 -8.13
C ALA A 114 -10.44 1.37 -8.48
N GLY A 115 -9.76 2.13 -7.64
CA GLY A 115 -8.32 2.31 -7.66
C GLY A 115 -7.59 1.20 -6.87
N HIS A 116 -6.40 1.54 -6.36
CA HIS A 116 -5.62 0.61 -5.53
C HIS A 116 -6.32 0.27 -4.22
N TRP A 117 -7.09 1.17 -3.66
CA TRP A 117 -7.84 0.98 -2.41
C TRP A 117 -9.25 0.43 -2.68
N LEU A 118 -9.33 -0.60 -3.51
CA LEU A 118 -10.59 -1.22 -3.94
C LEU A 118 -11.50 -1.64 -2.77
N HIS A 119 -10.94 -1.95 -1.61
CA HIS A 119 -11.69 -2.28 -0.39
C HIS A 119 -12.39 -1.06 0.25
N ILE A 120 -11.99 0.16 -0.14
CA ILE A 120 -12.64 1.42 0.22
C ILE A 120 -13.58 1.85 -0.90
N ASP A 121 -13.07 1.88 -2.14
CA ASP A 121 -13.79 2.38 -3.30
C ASP A 121 -15.02 1.53 -3.61
N GLN A 122 -14.90 0.20 -3.52
CA GLN A 122 -15.95 -0.79 -3.82
C GLN A 122 -16.08 -1.85 -2.72
N ALA A 123 -16.27 -1.41 -1.47
CA ALA A 123 -16.23 -2.26 -0.28
C ALA A 123 -17.16 -3.48 -0.35
N ARG A 124 -18.36 -3.33 -0.88
CA ARG A 124 -19.33 -4.43 -0.99
C ARG A 124 -18.89 -5.49 -2.00
N THR A 125 -18.43 -5.05 -3.17
CA THR A 125 -17.95 -5.94 -4.24
C THR A 125 -16.68 -6.68 -3.77
N PHE A 126 -15.75 -5.95 -3.14
CA PHE A 126 -14.57 -6.54 -2.53
C PHE A 126 -14.93 -7.64 -1.52
N GLN A 127 -15.82 -7.34 -0.56
CA GLN A 127 -16.24 -8.28 0.46
C GLN A 127 -16.90 -9.51 -0.14
N HIS A 128 -17.76 -9.34 -1.16
CA HIS A 128 -18.42 -10.45 -1.85
C HIS A 128 -17.40 -11.39 -2.51
N CYS A 129 -16.45 -10.84 -3.29
CA CYS A 129 -15.42 -11.66 -3.94
C CYS A 129 -14.55 -12.44 -2.93
N VAL A 130 -14.20 -11.80 -1.80
CA VAL A 130 -13.42 -12.47 -0.75
C VAL A 130 -14.21 -13.60 -0.10
N LEU A 131 -15.47 -13.37 0.27
CA LEU A 131 -16.31 -14.38 0.90
C LEU A 131 -16.61 -15.56 -0.04
N GLU A 132 -16.86 -15.30 -1.31
CA GLU A 132 -17.06 -16.33 -2.33
C GLU A 132 -15.80 -17.20 -2.50
N PHE A 133 -14.62 -16.60 -2.48
CA PHE A 133 -13.36 -17.35 -2.59
C PHE A 133 -13.07 -18.20 -1.34
N LEU A 134 -13.51 -17.78 -0.17
CA LEU A 134 -13.26 -18.47 1.11
C LEU A 134 -14.31 -19.54 1.45
N SER A 135 -15.43 -19.60 0.72
CA SER A 135 -16.50 -20.59 0.94
C SER A 135 -16.23 -21.90 0.20
#